data_4c39b242bfc30ef10ada608732808a93
#
_entry.id   4c39b242bfc30ef10ada608732808a93
#
_cell.length_a   1.000
_cell.length_b   1.000
_cell.length_c   1.000
_cell.angle_alpha   90.00
_cell.angle_beta   90.00
_cell.angle_gamma   90.00
#
_symmetry.space_group_name_H-M   'P 1'
#
loop_
_entity.id
_entity.type
_entity.pdbx_description
1 polymer ?
#
loop_
_entity_poly.entity_id
_entity_poly.type
_entity_poly.pdbx_seq_one_letter_code
_entity_poly.pdbx_strand_id
1 'polypeptide(L)'
;MKQKKIGFIGLGLIGGSIAKAIRRYYPDYEIVAFDKNRETLALATQESIINVACTSIDDNFRGCNYIFLCAPVAFNTAYLKQMMPYLHDDMILTDVGSVKTPIHDEIIRLGLEDYFIGGHPMAGSEKSGFANSKPILIENAYFVLTPSAKVAKKKVDAYASFVESLRALPIVLDYHEHDIVTGTISHLPHIIAASLVNFVRDTDTKDELMKTLAAGGFKDITRIASSSPTMWEHICAQNQSNISQILGNYIETLNLSLIHI
;
A
#
# COMPACT_ATOMS: atom_id res chain seq x y z
N MET A 1 -9.77 -7.63 27.24
CA MET A 1 -8.94 -6.55 26.65
C MET A 1 -9.78 -5.30 26.52
N LYS A 2 -9.21 -4.11 26.75
CA LYS A 2 -9.94 -2.86 26.55
C LYS A 2 -10.33 -2.75 25.07
N GLN A 3 -11.57 -2.43 24.78
CA GLN A 3 -12.09 -2.21 23.43
C GLN A 3 -11.19 -1.17 22.72
N LYS A 4 -10.70 -1.48 21.52
CA LYS A 4 -9.89 -0.55 20.73
C LYS A 4 -10.77 0.13 19.68
N LYS A 5 -10.38 1.34 19.34
CA LYS A 5 -10.98 2.14 18.27
C LYS A 5 -9.98 2.30 17.15
N ILE A 6 -10.41 2.00 15.92
CA ILE A 6 -9.56 2.00 14.72
C ILE A 6 -10.16 2.96 13.69
N GLY A 7 -9.34 3.87 13.19
CA GLY A 7 -9.73 4.82 12.15
C GLY A 7 -9.19 4.41 10.78
N PHE A 8 -9.99 4.57 9.74
CA PHE A 8 -9.57 4.41 8.35
C PHE A 8 -9.82 5.68 7.55
N ILE A 9 -8.82 6.12 6.82
CA ILE A 9 -8.91 7.20 5.84
C ILE A 9 -8.71 6.59 4.46
N GLY A 10 -9.82 6.28 3.81
CA GLY A 10 -9.92 5.47 2.60
C GLY A 10 -10.25 4.00 2.89
N LEU A 11 -11.24 3.48 2.19
CA LEU A 11 -11.69 2.07 2.25
C LEU A 11 -11.62 1.44 0.85
N GLY A 12 -10.44 1.52 0.21
CA GLY A 12 -10.18 0.81 -1.03
C GLY A 12 -10.00 -0.71 -0.82
N LEU A 13 -9.34 -1.36 -1.76
CA LEU A 13 -9.03 -2.80 -1.68
C LEU A 13 -8.27 -3.14 -0.39
N ILE A 14 -7.17 -2.45 -0.11
CA ILE A 14 -6.29 -2.76 1.03
C ILE A 14 -6.91 -2.30 2.34
N GLY A 15 -7.36 -1.04 2.45
CA GLY A 15 -8.02 -0.54 3.66
C GLY A 15 -9.24 -1.36 4.04
N GLY A 16 -10.07 -1.74 3.05
CA GLY A 16 -11.20 -2.62 3.25
C GLY A 16 -10.80 -4.03 3.70
N SER A 17 -9.71 -4.58 3.16
CA SER A 17 -9.22 -5.91 3.54
C SER A 17 -8.72 -5.93 4.98
N ILE A 18 -7.98 -4.89 5.40
CA ILE A 18 -7.55 -4.71 6.80
C ILE A 18 -8.77 -4.54 7.71
N ALA A 19 -9.73 -3.68 7.35
CA ALA A 19 -10.94 -3.46 8.15
C ALA A 19 -11.75 -4.76 8.31
N LYS A 20 -11.91 -5.55 7.23
CA LYS A 20 -12.57 -6.87 7.27
C LYS A 20 -11.78 -7.88 8.09
N ALA A 21 -10.45 -7.88 8.05
CA ALA A 21 -9.62 -8.72 8.91
C ALA A 21 -9.78 -8.33 10.39
N ILE A 22 -9.75 -7.02 10.70
CA ILE A 22 -10.01 -6.53 12.06
C ILE A 22 -11.40 -6.97 12.55
N ARG A 23 -12.45 -6.79 11.76
CA ARG A 23 -13.80 -7.19 12.12
C ARG A 23 -13.90 -8.71 12.37
N ARG A 24 -13.18 -9.52 11.59
CA ARG A 24 -13.15 -10.97 11.72
C ARG A 24 -12.49 -11.45 13.02
N TYR A 25 -11.35 -10.87 13.39
CA TYR A 25 -10.56 -11.30 14.54
C TYR A 25 -10.88 -10.51 15.83
N TYR A 26 -11.47 -9.33 15.70
CA TYR A 26 -11.82 -8.41 16.79
C TYR A 26 -13.23 -7.82 16.58
N PRO A 27 -14.28 -8.63 16.69
CA PRO A 27 -15.66 -8.20 16.40
C PRO A 27 -16.10 -7.01 17.27
N ASP A 28 -15.56 -6.87 18.47
CA ASP A 28 -15.92 -5.82 19.42
C ASP A 28 -15.16 -4.50 19.22
N TYR A 29 -14.20 -4.43 18.28
CA TYR A 29 -13.49 -3.18 18.04
C TYR A 29 -14.38 -2.19 17.31
N GLU A 30 -14.33 -0.91 17.74
CA GLU A 30 -14.99 0.17 17.02
C GLU A 30 -14.16 0.55 15.78
N ILE A 31 -14.79 0.55 14.62
CA ILE A 31 -14.17 0.95 13.35
C ILE A 31 -14.88 2.19 12.83
N VAL A 32 -14.11 3.27 12.70
CA VAL A 32 -14.53 4.54 12.12
C VAL A 32 -13.86 4.69 10.77
N ALA A 33 -14.61 5.09 9.75
CA ALA A 33 -14.02 5.25 8.41
C ALA A 33 -14.51 6.52 7.72
N PHE A 34 -13.57 7.18 7.07
CA PHE A 34 -13.80 8.23 6.09
C PHE A 34 -13.42 7.73 4.70
N ASP A 35 -14.30 7.94 3.74
CA ASP A 35 -14.02 7.76 2.31
C ASP A 35 -14.74 8.84 1.51
N LYS A 36 -14.12 9.33 0.42
CA LYS A 36 -14.76 10.26 -0.50
C LYS A 36 -15.97 9.64 -1.23
N ASN A 37 -15.92 8.34 -1.46
CA ASN A 37 -16.99 7.61 -2.09
C ASN A 37 -18.02 7.16 -1.04
N ARG A 38 -19.20 7.80 -1.07
CA ARG A 38 -20.30 7.50 -0.15
C ARG A 38 -20.88 6.08 -0.33
N GLU A 39 -20.81 5.54 -1.55
CA GLU A 39 -21.26 4.16 -1.83
C GLU A 39 -20.35 3.14 -1.12
N THR A 40 -19.04 3.40 -1.08
CA THR A 40 -18.09 2.60 -0.31
C THR A 40 -18.46 2.58 1.17
N LEU A 41 -18.75 3.73 1.77
CA LEU A 41 -19.15 3.83 3.18
C LEU A 41 -20.49 3.11 3.43
N ALA A 42 -21.46 3.29 2.53
CA ALA A 42 -22.76 2.61 2.63
C ALA A 42 -22.62 1.09 2.60
N LEU A 43 -21.83 0.56 1.65
CA LEU A 43 -21.56 -0.86 1.55
C LEU A 43 -20.82 -1.41 2.78
N ALA A 44 -19.80 -0.71 3.26
CA ALA A 44 -19.05 -1.10 4.45
C ALA A 44 -19.93 -1.11 5.73
N THR A 45 -20.90 -0.19 5.81
CA THR A 45 -21.89 -0.16 6.90
C THR A 45 -22.89 -1.31 6.76
N GLN A 46 -23.40 -1.56 5.56
CA GLN A 46 -24.32 -2.67 5.28
C GLN A 46 -23.70 -4.03 5.61
N GLU A 47 -22.40 -4.21 5.28
CA GLU A 47 -21.64 -5.42 5.62
C GLU A 47 -21.26 -5.47 7.11
N SER A 48 -21.64 -4.48 7.93
CA SER A 48 -21.28 -4.38 9.36
C SER A 48 -19.77 -4.35 9.60
N ILE A 49 -18.98 -3.89 8.64
CA ILE A 49 -17.52 -3.78 8.77
C ILE A 49 -17.15 -2.55 9.59
N ILE A 50 -17.81 -1.41 9.35
CA ILE A 50 -17.58 -0.17 10.09
C ILE A 50 -18.75 0.15 11.01
N ASN A 51 -18.45 0.82 12.14
CA ASN A 51 -19.45 1.29 13.10
C ASN A 51 -19.88 2.73 12.79
N VAL A 52 -18.94 3.56 12.31
CA VAL A 52 -19.19 4.97 12.02
C VAL A 52 -18.66 5.29 10.63
N ALA A 53 -19.56 5.79 9.78
CA ALA A 53 -19.26 6.29 8.46
C ALA A 53 -19.14 7.83 8.50
N CYS A 54 -17.95 8.36 8.20
CA CYS A 54 -17.67 9.78 8.22
C CYS A 54 -17.58 10.35 6.81
N THR A 55 -18.21 11.51 6.58
CA THR A 55 -18.08 12.27 5.32
C THR A 55 -16.97 13.32 5.36
N SER A 56 -16.35 13.48 6.52
CA SER A 56 -15.20 14.33 6.80
C SER A 56 -14.32 13.68 7.87
N ILE A 57 -13.09 14.14 8.01
CA ILE A 57 -12.24 13.81 9.15
C ILE A 57 -12.66 14.75 10.28
N ASP A 58 -13.30 14.22 11.32
CA ASP A 58 -13.93 14.96 12.40
C ASP A 58 -13.68 14.32 13.77
N ASP A 59 -14.38 14.78 14.80
CA ASP A 59 -14.23 14.29 16.19
C ASP A 59 -14.49 12.79 16.37
N ASN A 60 -15.12 12.13 15.41
CA ASN A 60 -15.24 10.68 15.43
C ASN A 60 -13.90 9.94 15.40
N PHE A 61 -12.82 10.58 14.92
CA PHE A 61 -11.48 10.00 14.96
C PHE A 61 -10.76 10.17 16.31
N ARG A 62 -11.33 10.94 17.23
CA ARG A 62 -10.75 11.13 18.58
C ARG A 62 -10.71 9.83 19.35
N GLY A 63 -9.57 9.56 19.96
CA GLY A 63 -9.35 8.36 20.78
C GLY A 63 -9.10 7.07 19.97
N CYS A 64 -8.88 7.15 18.66
CA CYS A 64 -8.43 6.01 17.88
C CYS A 64 -7.06 5.53 18.36
N ASN A 65 -6.90 4.22 18.55
CA ASN A 65 -5.62 3.60 18.88
C ASN A 65 -4.72 3.46 17.63
N TYR A 66 -5.33 3.18 16.49
CA TYR A 66 -4.67 3.10 15.19
C TYR A 66 -5.45 3.92 14.17
N ILE A 67 -4.73 4.63 13.30
CA ILE A 67 -5.30 5.28 12.13
C ILE A 67 -4.55 4.83 10.90
N PHE A 68 -5.27 4.23 9.96
CA PHE A 68 -4.77 3.76 8.68
C PHE A 68 -5.06 4.78 7.58
N LEU A 69 -4.00 5.33 6.98
CA LEU A 69 -4.07 6.15 5.78
C LEU A 69 -4.06 5.22 4.56
N CYS A 70 -5.23 4.95 4.02
CA CYS A 70 -5.42 4.02 2.90
C CYS A 70 -5.86 4.74 1.60
N ALA A 71 -5.84 6.06 1.59
CA ALA A 71 -6.09 6.86 0.40
C ALA A 71 -4.85 6.85 -0.52
N PRO A 72 -5.00 7.20 -1.82
CA PRO A 72 -3.85 7.40 -2.69
C PRO A 72 -2.87 8.41 -2.07
N VAL A 73 -1.56 8.13 -2.18
CA VAL A 73 -0.50 8.87 -1.44
C VAL A 73 -0.54 10.37 -1.70
N ALA A 74 -0.92 10.80 -2.92
CA ALA A 74 -1.06 12.22 -3.25
C ALA A 74 -2.05 12.99 -2.34
N PHE A 75 -2.97 12.32 -1.69
CA PHE A 75 -3.93 12.93 -0.76
C PHE A 75 -3.52 12.82 0.70
N ASN A 76 -2.57 11.94 1.03
CA ASN A 76 -2.19 11.66 2.42
C ASN A 76 -1.67 12.91 3.15
N THR A 77 -0.89 13.77 2.48
CA THR A 77 -0.43 15.05 3.06
C THR A 77 -1.58 15.92 3.58
N ALA A 78 -2.65 16.05 2.79
CA ALA A 78 -3.82 16.84 3.21
C ALA A 78 -4.56 16.18 4.37
N TYR A 79 -4.65 14.87 4.39
CA TYR A 79 -5.28 14.12 5.46
C TYR A 79 -4.45 14.11 6.75
N LEU A 80 -3.13 14.03 6.65
CA LEU A 80 -2.24 14.17 7.81
C LEU A 80 -2.50 15.47 8.57
N LYS A 81 -2.59 16.60 7.85
CA LYS A 81 -2.89 17.90 8.47
C LYS A 81 -4.26 17.92 9.17
N GLN A 82 -5.28 17.29 8.56
CA GLN A 82 -6.61 17.21 9.15
C GLN A 82 -6.64 16.27 10.38
N MET A 83 -5.72 15.30 10.44
CA MET A 83 -5.62 14.39 11.58
C MET A 83 -4.91 14.97 12.80
N MET A 84 -4.08 16.02 12.64
CA MET A 84 -3.30 16.61 13.73
C MET A 84 -4.11 16.91 15.01
N PRO A 85 -5.36 17.45 14.95
CA PRO A 85 -6.14 17.75 16.14
C PRO A 85 -6.59 16.51 16.95
N TYR A 86 -6.48 15.32 16.37
CA TYR A 86 -6.95 14.06 16.96
C TYR A 86 -5.83 13.17 17.46
N LEU A 87 -4.56 13.58 17.27
CA LEU A 87 -3.39 12.82 17.73
C LEU A 87 -3.31 12.81 19.26
N HIS A 88 -2.84 11.72 19.81
CA HIS A 88 -2.54 11.55 21.23
C HIS A 88 -1.40 10.52 21.44
N ASP A 89 -0.73 10.56 22.59
CA ASP A 89 0.51 9.83 22.83
C ASP A 89 0.45 8.32 22.59
N ASP A 90 -0.67 7.69 22.83
CA ASP A 90 -0.84 6.24 22.66
C ASP A 90 -1.26 5.83 21.24
N MET A 91 -1.51 6.80 20.35
CA MET A 91 -1.92 6.53 18.98
C MET A 91 -0.76 6.05 18.13
N ILE A 92 -1.07 5.19 17.17
CA ILE A 92 -0.21 4.85 16.04
C ILE A 92 -0.91 5.30 14.75
N LEU A 93 -0.24 6.18 14.04
CA LEU A 93 -0.60 6.57 12.68
C LEU A 93 0.20 5.70 11.70
N THR A 94 -0.47 5.11 10.74
CA THR A 94 0.14 4.23 9.73
C THR A 94 -0.45 4.47 8.35
N ASP A 95 0.23 4.03 7.32
CA ASP A 95 -0.30 4.01 5.95
C ASP A 95 -0.24 2.59 5.35
N VAL A 96 -0.60 2.44 4.08
CA VAL A 96 -0.54 1.17 3.35
C VAL A 96 0.07 1.34 1.95
N GLY A 97 0.79 2.42 1.73
CA GLY A 97 1.36 2.76 0.42
C GLY A 97 2.51 1.85 0.00
N SER A 98 2.73 1.76 -1.31
CA SER A 98 3.79 0.92 -1.91
C SER A 98 5.17 1.59 -1.91
N VAL A 99 5.25 2.88 -1.60
CA VAL A 99 6.48 3.67 -1.48
C VAL A 99 6.46 4.39 -0.14
N LYS A 100 7.60 4.44 0.57
CA LYS A 100 7.66 4.93 1.95
C LYS A 100 8.38 6.27 2.11
N THR A 101 9.39 6.55 1.30
CA THR A 101 10.17 7.80 1.44
C THR A 101 9.28 9.06 1.43
N PRO A 102 8.37 9.28 0.46
CA PRO A 102 7.60 10.52 0.42
C PRO A 102 6.67 10.73 1.62
N ILE A 103 6.08 9.66 2.17
CA ILE A 103 5.23 9.81 3.36
C ILE A 103 6.08 10.08 4.60
N HIS A 104 7.26 9.46 4.74
CA HIS A 104 8.18 9.74 5.84
C HIS A 104 8.71 11.17 5.79
N ASP A 105 9.06 11.69 4.61
CA ASP A 105 9.48 13.09 4.45
C ASP A 105 8.38 14.06 4.91
N GLU A 106 7.13 13.77 4.59
CA GLU A 106 6.01 14.60 5.03
C GLU A 106 5.76 14.47 6.54
N ILE A 107 5.89 13.29 7.11
CA ILE A 107 5.80 13.04 8.56
C ILE A 107 6.89 13.82 9.31
N ILE A 108 8.13 13.82 8.82
CA ILE A 108 9.24 14.59 9.38
C ILE A 108 8.94 16.09 9.28
N ARG A 109 8.51 16.55 8.11
CA ARG A 109 8.17 17.96 7.86
C ARG A 109 7.06 18.48 8.78
N LEU A 110 6.11 17.62 9.14
CA LEU A 110 5.00 17.96 10.04
C LEU A 110 5.31 17.71 11.52
N GLY A 111 6.46 17.14 11.87
CA GLY A 111 6.84 16.82 13.25
C GLY A 111 6.00 15.68 13.87
N LEU A 112 5.55 14.72 13.05
CA LEU A 112 4.67 13.63 13.46
C LEU A 112 5.39 12.30 13.70
N GLU A 113 6.71 12.30 13.80
CA GLU A 113 7.56 11.11 13.90
C GLU A 113 7.28 10.25 15.14
N ASP A 114 6.82 10.85 16.26
CA ASP A 114 6.49 10.11 17.49
C ASP A 114 5.25 9.21 17.34
N TYR A 115 4.46 9.40 16.28
CA TYR A 115 3.20 8.71 16.05
C TYR A 115 3.25 7.73 14.88
N PHE A 116 4.21 7.87 13.95
CA PHE A 116 4.13 7.24 12.64
C PHE A 116 4.98 5.98 12.52
N ILE A 117 4.32 4.91 12.09
CA ILE A 117 4.95 3.68 11.62
C ILE A 117 4.36 3.40 10.24
N GLY A 118 5.15 3.63 9.20
CA GLY A 118 4.71 3.32 7.84
C GLY A 118 4.37 1.84 7.69
N GLY A 119 3.39 1.53 6.86
CA GLY A 119 2.96 0.17 6.58
C GLY A 119 2.92 -0.11 5.08
N HIS A 120 3.23 -1.33 4.71
CA HIS A 120 3.04 -1.83 3.35
C HIS A 120 2.71 -3.31 3.39
N PRO A 121 1.43 -3.69 3.32
CA PRO A 121 1.07 -5.08 3.08
C PRO A 121 1.51 -5.47 1.66
N MET A 122 2.38 -6.48 1.56
CA MET A 122 2.86 -7.04 0.28
C MET A 122 1.77 -7.90 -0.34
N ALA A 123 0.62 -7.28 -0.57
CA ALA A 123 -0.59 -7.90 -1.05
C ALA A 123 -1.33 -6.98 -2.01
N GLY A 124 -1.99 -7.55 -2.98
CA GLY A 124 -2.74 -6.80 -3.98
C GLY A 124 -3.57 -7.70 -4.89
N SER A 125 -4.27 -7.09 -5.80
CA SER A 125 -5.07 -7.77 -6.84
C SER A 125 -5.21 -6.80 -8.02
N GLU A 126 -5.51 -7.34 -9.20
CA GLU A 126 -5.87 -6.54 -10.38
C GLU A 126 -7.20 -5.80 -10.19
N LYS A 127 -8.01 -6.21 -9.21
CA LYS A 127 -9.28 -5.57 -8.87
C LYS A 127 -9.05 -4.45 -7.86
N SER A 128 -9.87 -3.42 -7.92
CA SER A 128 -9.83 -2.28 -7.00
C SER A 128 -11.16 -2.11 -6.24
N GLY A 129 -11.14 -1.25 -5.21
CA GLY A 129 -12.32 -0.86 -4.45
C GLY A 129 -12.70 -1.83 -3.32
N PHE A 130 -13.55 -1.34 -2.42
CA PHE A 130 -13.99 -2.04 -1.22
C PHE A 130 -14.74 -3.34 -1.51
N ALA A 131 -15.58 -3.37 -2.56
CA ALA A 131 -16.35 -4.56 -2.94
C ALA A 131 -15.46 -5.78 -3.26
N ASN A 132 -14.20 -5.55 -3.66
CA ASN A 132 -13.23 -6.62 -3.93
C ASN A 132 -12.32 -6.93 -2.75
N SER A 133 -12.45 -6.20 -1.63
CA SER A 133 -11.64 -6.40 -0.42
C SER A 133 -12.00 -7.71 0.27
N LYS A 134 -10.98 -8.42 0.78
CA LYS A 134 -11.14 -9.70 1.47
C LYS A 134 -10.08 -9.84 2.57
N PRO A 135 -10.42 -10.37 3.76
CA PRO A 135 -9.43 -10.61 4.83
C PRO A 135 -8.25 -11.46 4.37
N ILE A 136 -8.51 -12.46 3.53
CA ILE A 136 -7.49 -13.38 3.01
C ILE A 136 -6.36 -12.69 2.23
N LEU A 137 -6.57 -11.48 1.73
CA LEU A 137 -5.50 -10.71 1.08
C LEU A 137 -4.39 -10.30 2.05
N ILE A 138 -4.70 -10.22 3.34
CA ILE A 138 -3.73 -9.83 4.39
C ILE A 138 -3.15 -11.08 5.07
N GLU A 139 -3.92 -12.16 5.14
CA GLU A 139 -3.51 -13.40 5.80
C GLU A 139 -2.31 -14.03 5.08
N ASN A 140 -1.27 -14.36 5.85
CA ASN A 140 0.02 -14.89 5.38
C ASN A 140 0.80 -13.98 4.42
N ALA A 141 0.36 -12.73 4.21
CA ALA A 141 1.14 -11.74 3.48
C ALA A 141 2.20 -11.11 4.38
N TYR A 142 3.37 -10.84 3.85
CA TYR A 142 4.31 -9.96 4.54
C TYR A 142 3.70 -8.57 4.68
N PHE A 143 3.85 -7.99 5.87
CA PHE A 143 3.42 -6.64 6.16
C PHE A 143 4.66 -5.87 6.63
N VAL A 144 5.21 -5.06 5.72
CA VAL A 144 6.40 -4.28 6.05
C VAL A 144 6.02 -3.12 6.94
N LEU A 145 6.77 -2.93 8.02
CA LEU A 145 6.66 -1.83 8.97
C LEU A 145 7.92 -0.97 8.88
N THR A 146 7.73 0.32 8.65
CA THR A 146 8.83 1.29 8.57
C THR A 146 8.67 2.34 9.67
N PRO A 147 9.23 2.12 10.87
CA PRO A 147 9.12 3.06 11.97
C PRO A 147 9.83 4.38 11.69
N SER A 148 9.21 5.51 12.03
CA SER A 148 9.90 6.80 12.07
C SER A 148 10.95 6.84 13.18
N ALA A 149 11.96 7.69 13.04
CA ALA A 149 13.14 7.72 13.93
C ALA A 149 12.81 7.99 15.40
N LYS A 150 11.72 8.73 15.69
CA LYS A 150 11.34 9.10 17.06
C LYS A 150 10.28 8.21 17.68
N VAL A 151 9.66 7.31 16.89
CA VAL A 151 8.62 6.44 17.43
C VAL A 151 9.19 5.48 18.47
N ALA A 152 8.55 5.39 19.63
CA ALA A 152 9.02 4.55 20.71
C ALA A 152 8.97 3.06 20.34
N LYS A 153 10.03 2.31 20.65
CA LYS A 153 10.12 0.86 20.37
C LYS A 153 8.89 0.08 20.85
N LYS A 154 8.34 0.43 22.02
CA LYS A 154 7.11 -0.19 22.55
C LYS A 154 5.91 -0.08 21.60
N LYS A 155 5.80 1.02 20.82
CA LYS A 155 4.74 1.20 19.82
C LYS A 155 5.00 0.31 18.61
N VAL A 156 6.25 0.20 18.18
CA VAL A 156 6.65 -0.69 17.07
C VAL A 156 6.31 -2.14 17.40
N ASP A 157 6.71 -2.61 18.60
CA ASP A 157 6.45 -3.96 19.07
C ASP A 157 4.92 -4.24 19.19
N ALA A 158 4.17 -3.26 19.72
CA ALA A 158 2.72 -3.36 19.84
C ALA A 158 2.02 -3.41 18.47
N TYR A 159 2.51 -2.63 17.49
CA TYR A 159 1.95 -2.63 16.14
C TYR A 159 2.30 -3.90 15.38
N ALA A 160 3.54 -4.38 15.51
CA ALA A 160 3.93 -5.68 14.94
C ALA A 160 3.06 -6.82 15.49
N SER A 161 2.86 -6.88 16.80
CA SER A 161 1.96 -7.87 17.43
C SER A 161 0.51 -7.73 16.97
N PHE A 162 0.03 -6.50 16.73
CA PHE A 162 -1.31 -6.27 16.19
C PHE A 162 -1.42 -6.78 14.75
N VAL A 163 -0.45 -6.50 13.90
CA VAL A 163 -0.38 -6.99 12.50
C VAL A 163 -0.35 -8.52 12.47
N GLU A 164 0.48 -9.14 13.32
CA GLU A 164 0.56 -10.60 13.46
C GLU A 164 -0.79 -11.21 13.89
N SER A 165 -1.51 -10.53 14.78
CA SER A 165 -2.84 -10.97 15.23
C SER A 165 -3.91 -10.96 14.12
N LEU A 166 -3.68 -10.20 13.04
CA LEU A 166 -4.47 -10.24 11.81
C LEU A 166 -4.03 -11.34 10.83
N ARG A 167 -3.13 -12.24 11.27
CA ARG A 167 -2.54 -13.32 10.48
C ARG A 167 -1.61 -12.86 9.36
N ALA A 168 -1.14 -11.62 9.37
CA ALA A 168 -0.06 -11.16 8.51
C ALA A 168 1.31 -11.43 9.13
N LEU A 169 2.37 -11.33 8.34
CA LEU A 169 3.75 -11.59 8.72
C LEU A 169 4.50 -10.25 8.82
N PRO A 170 4.58 -9.62 10.00
CA PRO A 170 5.25 -8.32 10.13
C PRO A 170 6.77 -8.46 9.93
N ILE A 171 7.34 -7.53 9.18
CA ILE A 171 8.78 -7.36 9.02
C ILE A 171 9.13 -5.89 9.16
N VAL A 172 10.14 -5.56 9.97
CA VAL A 172 10.56 -4.18 10.22
C VAL A 172 11.77 -3.86 9.35
N LEU A 173 11.68 -2.81 8.55
CA LEU A 173 12.74 -2.30 7.69
C LEU A 173 12.90 -0.78 7.88
N ASP A 174 14.06 -0.25 7.51
CA ASP A 174 14.21 1.17 7.22
C ASP A 174 13.41 1.56 5.98
N TYR A 175 12.84 2.76 5.94
CA TYR A 175 11.96 3.17 4.84
C TYR A 175 12.71 3.40 3.52
N HIS A 176 13.98 3.79 3.54
CA HIS A 176 14.81 3.87 2.34
C HIS A 176 15.16 2.47 1.82
N GLU A 177 15.51 1.55 2.73
CA GLU A 177 15.76 0.15 2.39
C GLU A 177 14.51 -0.49 1.78
N HIS A 178 13.32 -0.23 2.35
CA HIS A 178 12.05 -0.65 1.81
C HIS A 178 11.88 -0.23 0.34
N ASP A 179 12.14 1.05 0.01
CA ASP A 179 11.93 1.59 -1.32
C ASP A 179 12.93 1.04 -2.36
N ILE A 180 14.15 0.69 -1.92
CA ILE A 180 15.13 -0.03 -2.75
C ILE A 180 14.66 -1.47 -3.00
N VAL A 181 14.26 -2.18 -1.95
CA VAL A 181 13.80 -3.57 -2.05
C VAL A 181 12.58 -3.66 -2.95
N THR A 182 11.53 -2.87 -2.69
CA THR A 182 10.31 -2.88 -3.51
C THR A 182 10.56 -2.37 -4.93
N GLY A 183 11.47 -1.41 -5.10
CA GLY A 183 11.96 -0.97 -6.40
C GLY A 183 12.52 -2.13 -7.23
N THR A 184 13.29 -2.99 -6.58
CA THR A 184 13.96 -4.12 -7.25
C THR A 184 13.01 -5.28 -7.54
N ILE A 185 12.18 -5.70 -6.57
CA ILE A 185 11.38 -6.93 -6.69
C ILE A 185 9.96 -6.71 -7.23
N SER A 186 9.50 -5.45 -7.32
CA SER A 186 8.14 -5.11 -7.76
C SER A 186 8.14 -4.07 -8.88
N HIS A 187 8.78 -2.90 -8.67
CA HIS A 187 8.67 -1.80 -9.62
C HIS A 187 9.44 -2.08 -10.91
N LEU A 188 10.68 -2.55 -10.81
CA LEU A 188 11.47 -2.96 -11.98
C LEU A 188 10.79 -4.06 -12.80
N PRO A 189 10.32 -5.19 -12.24
CA PRO A 189 9.57 -6.19 -12.99
C PRO A 189 8.37 -5.63 -13.74
N HIS A 190 7.61 -4.71 -13.15
CA HIS A 190 6.48 -4.07 -13.83
C HIS A 190 6.92 -3.24 -15.04
N ILE A 191 7.97 -2.43 -14.87
CA ILE A 191 8.53 -1.60 -15.95
C ILE A 191 9.02 -2.50 -17.09
N ILE A 192 9.71 -3.59 -16.79
CA ILE A 192 10.18 -4.58 -17.79
C ILE A 192 8.96 -5.17 -18.52
N ALA A 193 7.94 -5.62 -17.80
CA ALA A 193 6.74 -6.19 -18.41
C ALA A 193 6.03 -5.20 -19.34
N ALA A 194 5.82 -3.96 -18.87
CA ALA A 194 5.20 -2.91 -19.66
C ALA A 194 6.04 -2.54 -20.90
N SER A 195 7.36 -2.43 -20.74
CA SER A 195 8.29 -2.15 -21.85
C SER A 195 8.29 -3.27 -22.88
N LEU A 196 8.27 -4.53 -22.43
CA LEU A 196 8.22 -5.69 -23.31
C LEU A 196 6.92 -5.73 -24.14
N VAL A 197 5.78 -5.44 -23.53
CA VAL A 197 4.50 -5.34 -24.23
C VAL A 197 4.54 -4.25 -25.30
N ASN A 198 5.04 -3.05 -24.94
CA ASN A 198 5.17 -1.94 -25.87
C ASN A 198 6.13 -2.28 -27.02
N PHE A 199 7.29 -2.87 -26.70
CA PHE A 199 8.27 -3.28 -27.71
C PHE A 199 7.65 -4.26 -28.73
N VAL A 200 6.95 -5.30 -28.27
CA VAL A 200 6.29 -6.25 -29.16
C VAL A 200 5.21 -5.57 -29.99
N ARG A 201 4.38 -4.72 -29.39
CA ARG A 201 3.36 -3.95 -30.12
C ARG A 201 3.95 -3.09 -31.23
N ASP A 202 5.06 -2.40 -30.93
CA ASP A 202 5.66 -1.42 -31.85
C ASP A 202 6.50 -2.09 -32.98
N THR A 203 6.87 -3.37 -32.80
CA THR A 203 7.64 -4.17 -33.76
C THR A 203 6.80 -5.23 -34.49
N ASP A 204 5.52 -5.40 -34.11
CA ASP A 204 4.65 -6.43 -34.71
C ASP A 204 4.42 -6.19 -36.21
N THR A 205 4.11 -7.27 -36.91
CA THR A 205 3.77 -7.25 -38.32
C THR A 205 2.40 -6.63 -38.56
N LYS A 206 2.10 -6.26 -39.82
CA LYS A 206 0.77 -5.74 -40.20
C LYS A 206 -0.36 -6.74 -39.89
N ASP A 207 -0.05 -8.03 -39.90
CA ASP A 207 -1.00 -9.12 -39.63
C ASP A 207 -1.06 -9.51 -38.15
N GLU A 208 -0.46 -8.70 -37.25
CA GLU A 208 -0.40 -8.92 -35.80
C GLU A 208 0.08 -10.34 -35.40
N LEU A 209 1.08 -10.87 -36.10
CA LEU A 209 1.56 -12.24 -35.89
C LEU A 209 2.19 -12.45 -34.51
N MET A 210 2.93 -11.46 -33.99
CA MET A 210 3.54 -11.57 -32.64
C MET A 210 2.45 -11.62 -31.56
N LYS A 211 1.42 -10.79 -31.68
CA LYS A 211 0.27 -10.79 -30.78
C LYS A 211 -0.50 -12.12 -30.89
N THR A 212 -0.73 -12.61 -32.09
CA THR A 212 -1.47 -13.86 -32.34
C THR A 212 -0.75 -15.09 -31.80
N LEU A 213 0.58 -15.14 -31.97
CA LEU A 213 1.44 -16.25 -31.54
C LEU A 213 1.92 -16.13 -30.09
N ALA A 214 1.59 -15.04 -29.39
CA ALA A 214 1.96 -14.85 -27.98
C ALA A 214 1.43 -15.99 -27.11
N ALA A 215 2.33 -16.84 -26.65
CA ALA A 215 2.05 -18.04 -25.87
C ALA A 215 2.34 -17.82 -24.36
N GLY A 216 2.34 -18.90 -23.57
CA GLY A 216 2.44 -18.88 -22.12
C GLY A 216 3.60 -18.04 -21.58
N GLY A 217 4.84 -18.25 -22.07
CA GLY A 217 6.01 -17.53 -21.60
C GLY A 217 5.88 -16.00 -21.70
N PHE A 218 5.40 -15.48 -22.84
CA PHE A 218 5.16 -14.05 -23.00
C PHE A 218 4.03 -13.57 -22.07
N LYS A 219 2.92 -14.30 -21.99
CA LYS A 219 1.77 -13.94 -21.16
C LYS A 219 2.11 -13.93 -19.68
N ASP A 220 2.91 -14.89 -19.22
CA ASP A 220 3.31 -14.99 -17.81
C ASP A 220 4.18 -13.80 -17.39
N ILE A 221 5.18 -13.44 -18.20
CA ILE A 221 6.06 -12.30 -17.93
C ILE A 221 5.31 -10.97 -18.00
N THR A 222 4.37 -10.84 -18.95
CA THR A 222 3.68 -9.57 -19.21
C THR A 222 2.36 -9.41 -18.45
N ARG A 223 1.88 -10.42 -17.73
CA ARG A 223 0.62 -10.39 -16.99
C ARG A 223 0.49 -9.17 -16.08
N ILE A 224 1.56 -8.81 -15.38
CA ILE A 224 1.58 -7.68 -14.44
C ILE A 224 1.45 -6.31 -15.14
N ALA A 225 1.76 -6.21 -16.43
CA ALA A 225 1.60 -4.98 -17.22
C ALA A 225 0.13 -4.53 -17.38
N SER A 226 -0.85 -5.42 -17.13
CA SER A 226 -2.27 -5.10 -17.18
C SER A 226 -2.82 -4.38 -15.94
N SER A 227 -1.97 -4.08 -14.96
CA SER A 227 -2.34 -3.35 -13.74
C SER A 227 -2.71 -1.90 -14.05
N SER A 228 -3.36 -1.22 -13.07
CA SER A 228 -3.83 0.17 -13.23
C SER A 228 -2.71 1.14 -13.61
N PRO A 229 -2.77 1.80 -14.77
CA PRO A 229 -1.73 2.76 -15.19
C PRO A 229 -1.57 3.93 -14.22
N THR A 230 -2.68 4.48 -13.72
CA THR A 230 -2.66 5.60 -12.76
C THR A 230 -1.97 5.23 -11.45
N MET A 231 -2.20 4.02 -10.95
CA MET A 231 -1.52 3.54 -9.75
C MET A 231 -0.01 3.42 -9.98
N TRP A 232 0.40 2.86 -11.11
CA TRP A 232 1.81 2.67 -11.45
C TRP A 232 2.53 3.98 -11.78
N GLU A 233 1.84 4.94 -12.41
CA GLU A 233 2.36 6.30 -12.59
C GLU A 233 2.76 6.91 -11.23
N HIS A 234 1.88 6.84 -10.25
CA HIS A 234 2.17 7.34 -8.90
C HIS A 234 3.32 6.59 -8.23
N ILE A 235 3.36 5.26 -8.31
CA ILE A 235 4.44 4.45 -7.73
C ILE A 235 5.78 4.82 -8.35
N CYS A 236 5.86 4.87 -9.69
CA CYS A 236 7.08 5.19 -10.41
C CYS A 236 7.55 6.62 -10.11
N ALA A 237 6.65 7.59 -10.09
CA ALA A 237 6.99 8.97 -9.78
C ALA A 237 7.53 9.14 -8.35
N GLN A 238 6.99 8.41 -7.38
CA GLN A 238 7.40 8.49 -5.98
C GLN A 238 8.70 7.75 -5.66
N ASN A 239 9.05 6.73 -6.43
CA ASN A 239 10.30 5.97 -6.27
C ASN A 239 11.27 6.18 -7.43
N GLN A 240 11.16 7.30 -8.14
CA GLN A 240 11.86 7.56 -9.40
C GLN A 240 13.38 7.40 -9.30
N SER A 241 14.01 7.93 -8.26
CA SER A 241 15.47 7.89 -8.09
C SER A 241 15.98 6.46 -7.96
N ASN A 242 15.37 5.66 -7.07
CA ASN A 242 15.75 4.27 -6.89
C ASN A 242 15.48 3.44 -8.15
N ILE A 243 14.31 3.63 -8.78
CA ILE A 243 13.95 2.93 -10.03
C ILE A 243 14.96 3.23 -11.14
N SER A 244 15.36 4.50 -11.30
CA SER A 244 16.33 4.89 -12.34
C SER A 244 17.67 4.19 -12.14
N GLN A 245 18.17 4.14 -10.91
CA GLN A 245 19.42 3.45 -10.58
C GLN A 245 19.30 1.94 -10.79
N ILE A 246 18.24 1.32 -10.31
CA ILE A 246 18.00 -0.13 -10.42
C ILE A 246 17.86 -0.53 -11.88
N LEU A 247 17.13 0.24 -12.69
CA LEU A 247 16.98 0.00 -14.12
C LEU A 247 18.31 0.13 -14.86
N GLY A 248 19.14 1.13 -14.52
CA GLY A 248 20.49 1.26 -15.07
C GLY A 248 21.33 0.01 -14.83
N ASN A 249 21.39 -0.47 -13.58
CA ASN A 249 22.12 -1.70 -13.22
C ASN A 249 21.57 -2.94 -13.96
N TYR A 250 20.26 -3.00 -14.16
CA TYR A 250 19.62 -4.09 -14.90
C TYR A 250 19.99 -4.05 -16.40
N ILE A 251 20.04 -2.86 -17.01
CA ILE A 251 20.50 -2.68 -18.41
C ILE A 251 21.94 -3.15 -18.56
N GLU A 252 22.84 -2.85 -17.63
CA GLU A 252 24.20 -3.36 -17.62
C GLU A 252 24.24 -4.89 -17.57
N THR A 253 23.41 -5.50 -16.73
CA THR A 253 23.27 -6.97 -16.65
C THR A 253 22.81 -7.58 -17.96
N LEU A 254 21.86 -6.94 -18.66
CA LEU A 254 21.39 -7.38 -19.98
C LEU A 254 22.49 -7.26 -21.04
N ASN A 255 23.27 -6.17 -21.01
CA ASN A 255 24.42 -6.01 -21.94
C ASN A 255 25.46 -7.09 -21.74
N LEU A 256 25.77 -7.50 -20.50
CA LEU A 256 26.64 -8.62 -20.22
C LEU A 256 26.08 -9.94 -20.77
N SER A 257 24.78 -10.18 -20.64
CA SER A 257 24.13 -11.37 -21.22
C SER A 257 24.22 -11.36 -22.75
N LEU A 258 24.06 -10.20 -23.40
CA LEU A 258 24.20 -10.07 -24.84
C LEU A 258 25.60 -10.42 -25.35
N ILE A 259 26.65 -10.13 -24.57
CA ILE A 259 28.04 -10.48 -24.93
C ILE A 259 28.25 -12.01 -24.93
N HIS A 260 27.46 -12.75 -24.16
CA HIS A 260 27.60 -14.20 -24.02
C HIS A 260 26.64 -15.00 -24.93
N ILE A 261 25.73 -14.34 -25.64
CA ILE A 261 24.86 -14.95 -26.65
C ILE A 261 25.56 -15.00 -27.99
#